data_b964c0c8e2302ad7f546915ecbcc3403
#
_entry.id   b964c0c8e2302ad7f546915ecbcc3403
#
_cell.length_a   1.000
_cell.length_b   1.000
_cell.length_c   1.000
_cell.angle_alpha   90.00
_cell.angle_beta   90.00
_cell.angle_gamma   90.00
#
_symmetry.space_group_name_H-M   'P 1'
#
loop_
_entity.id
_entity.type
_entity.pdbx_description
1 polymer ?
#
loop_
_entity_poly.entity_id
_entity_poly.type
_entity_poly.pdbx_seq_one_letter_code
_entity_poly.pdbx_strand_id
1 'polypeptide(L)'
;MQEICNPVFIRFLYLTILYSFITTTVINCLLMGLLHPCFVKGGYPPRFLIPHPNRIDLQQSMECSAYACAFVLRHYGREASGQALYREMPCKRRNGSVYPRGVKKLLARQGLNAVYCTGNLNALKREISSGNPPIVFIRTYPGKNWLHFVPVVGYDEKHLFLAESLADLANCSENGYNRKVSNKDFFKLWNTSMLKMPLYRHTFFRISAV
;
A
#
# COMPACT_ATOMS: atom_id res chain seq x y z
N MET A 1 41.93 -24.60 2.52
CA MET A 1 41.33 -23.41 3.18
C MET A 1 41.99 -22.08 2.77
N GLN A 2 42.80 -22.02 1.71
CA GLN A 2 43.48 -20.80 1.26
C GLN A 2 42.85 -20.11 0.05
N GLU A 3 41.86 -20.66 -0.61
CA GLU A 3 41.24 -20.08 -1.82
C GLU A 3 40.19 -18.95 -1.57
N ILE A 4 39.71 -18.83 -0.33
CA ILE A 4 38.63 -17.86 -0.01
C ILE A 4 39.17 -16.43 0.11
N CYS A 5 40.48 -16.22 0.19
CA CYS A 5 41.12 -14.93 0.35
C CYS A 5 41.73 -14.33 -0.93
N ASN A 6 41.38 -14.85 -2.12
CA ASN A 6 41.84 -14.27 -3.37
C ASN A 6 41.17 -12.91 -3.60
N PRO A 7 41.87 -11.78 -3.64
CA PRO A 7 41.31 -10.44 -3.80
C PRO A 7 40.52 -10.27 -5.11
N VAL A 8 40.90 -11.01 -6.15
CA VAL A 8 40.18 -11.01 -7.43
C VAL A 8 38.80 -11.69 -7.27
N PHE A 9 38.72 -12.80 -6.53
CA PHE A 9 37.48 -13.49 -6.25
C PHE A 9 36.52 -12.63 -5.40
N ILE A 10 37.05 -11.99 -4.36
CA ILE A 10 36.25 -11.09 -3.50
C ILE A 10 35.71 -9.91 -4.31
N ARG A 11 36.52 -9.29 -5.17
CA ARG A 11 36.12 -8.21 -6.06
C ARG A 11 35.06 -8.64 -7.05
N PHE A 12 35.19 -9.83 -7.65
CA PHE A 12 34.21 -10.39 -8.57
C PHE A 12 32.87 -10.63 -7.86
N LEU A 13 32.88 -11.23 -6.67
CA LEU A 13 31.71 -11.48 -5.86
C LEU A 13 30.99 -10.16 -5.49
N TYR A 14 31.75 -9.16 -5.05
CA TYR A 14 31.21 -7.83 -4.74
C TYR A 14 30.52 -7.17 -5.95
N LEU A 15 31.16 -7.18 -7.12
CA LEU A 15 30.59 -6.62 -8.34
C LEU A 15 29.32 -7.36 -8.78
N THR A 16 29.29 -8.67 -8.65
CA THR A 16 28.11 -9.48 -8.97
C THR A 16 26.93 -9.16 -8.06
N ILE A 17 27.17 -9.03 -6.76
CA ILE A 17 26.14 -8.65 -5.79
C ILE A 17 25.63 -7.23 -6.08
N LEU A 18 26.53 -6.28 -6.33
CA LEU A 18 26.18 -4.90 -6.65
C LEU A 18 25.33 -4.80 -7.93
N TYR A 19 25.74 -5.49 -8.99
CA TYR A 19 25.01 -5.54 -10.25
C TYR A 19 23.61 -6.15 -10.06
N SER A 20 23.52 -7.27 -9.35
CA SER A 20 22.23 -7.92 -9.03
C SER A 20 21.31 -6.99 -8.24
N PHE A 21 21.85 -6.27 -7.25
CA PHE A 21 21.08 -5.31 -6.46
C PHE A 21 20.57 -4.14 -7.32
N ILE A 22 21.42 -3.55 -8.16
CA ILE A 22 21.05 -2.46 -9.06
C ILE A 22 19.96 -2.92 -10.02
N THR A 23 20.14 -4.07 -10.68
CA THR A 23 19.19 -4.62 -11.65
C THR A 23 17.84 -4.89 -10.98
N THR A 24 17.84 -5.51 -9.81
CA THR A 24 16.62 -5.77 -9.03
C THR A 24 15.91 -4.47 -8.65
N THR A 25 16.67 -3.45 -8.26
CA THR A 25 16.12 -2.14 -7.90
C THR A 25 15.48 -1.46 -9.11
N VAL A 26 16.13 -1.45 -10.26
CA VAL A 26 15.60 -0.90 -11.51
C VAL A 26 14.31 -1.60 -11.92
N ILE A 27 14.29 -2.94 -11.91
CA ILE A 27 13.10 -3.73 -12.23
C ILE A 27 11.95 -3.39 -11.27
N ASN A 28 12.23 -3.28 -9.97
CA ASN A 28 11.22 -2.89 -8.99
C ASN A 28 10.68 -1.48 -9.25
N CYS A 29 11.54 -0.50 -9.56
CA CYS A 29 11.09 0.85 -9.90
C CYS A 29 10.17 0.88 -11.14
N LEU A 30 10.46 0.04 -12.12
CA LEU A 30 9.63 -0.10 -13.32
C LEU A 30 8.27 -0.74 -13.06
N LEU A 31 8.22 -1.77 -12.20
CA LEU A 31 7.01 -2.54 -11.91
C LEU A 31 6.16 -1.91 -10.80
N MET A 32 6.80 -1.53 -9.71
CA MET A 32 6.13 -1.03 -8.51
C MET A 32 5.90 0.49 -8.57
N GLY A 33 6.80 1.23 -9.18
CA GLY A 33 6.84 2.69 -9.21
C GLY A 33 7.89 3.27 -8.26
N LEU A 34 8.25 4.53 -8.52
CA LEU A 34 9.18 5.28 -7.68
C LEU A 34 8.54 5.60 -6.33
N LEU A 35 9.31 5.47 -5.27
CA LEU A 35 8.90 5.81 -3.91
C LEU A 35 9.30 7.24 -3.56
N HIS A 36 8.35 7.98 -3.00
CA HIS A 36 8.60 9.29 -2.42
C HIS A 36 8.72 9.18 -0.89
N PRO A 37 9.79 9.70 -0.27
CA PRO A 37 9.90 9.70 1.19
C PRO A 37 8.85 10.63 1.81
N CYS A 38 8.14 10.13 2.81
CA CYS A 38 7.02 10.80 3.46
C CYS A 38 7.07 10.56 4.97
N PHE A 39 8.03 11.19 5.64
CA PHE A 39 8.23 11.05 7.08
C PHE A 39 7.83 12.30 7.83
N VAL A 40 7.00 12.14 8.86
CA VAL A 40 6.43 13.23 9.63
C VAL A 40 6.65 12.98 11.12
N LYS A 41 6.91 14.04 11.91
CA LYS A 41 7.12 13.92 13.37
C LYS A 41 5.83 14.03 14.18
N GLY A 42 4.78 14.63 13.63
CA GLY A 42 3.49 14.85 14.32
C GLY A 42 2.60 15.81 13.52
N GLY A 43 1.72 16.55 14.16
CA GLY A 43 0.85 17.55 13.52
C GLY A 43 -0.51 16.95 13.10
N TYR A 44 -1.05 16.03 13.93
CA TYR A 44 -2.36 15.42 13.77
C TYR A 44 -3.02 15.23 15.15
N PRO A 45 -4.37 15.20 15.23
CA PRO A 45 -5.09 14.98 16.48
C PRO A 45 -4.84 13.54 17.02
N PRO A 46 -5.09 13.26 18.33
CA PRO A 46 -4.88 11.94 18.90
C PRO A 46 -5.79 10.86 18.31
N ARG A 47 -6.96 11.26 17.80
CA ARG A 47 -7.92 10.38 17.10
C ARG A 47 -8.58 11.13 15.97
N PHE A 48 -8.90 10.43 14.91
CA PHE A 48 -9.63 10.97 13.77
C PHE A 48 -10.33 9.83 13.02
N LEU A 49 -11.53 10.10 12.54
CA LEU A 49 -12.25 9.26 11.57
C LEU A 49 -12.75 10.19 10.47
N ILE A 50 -12.55 9.83 9.24
CA ILE A 50 -13.05 10.60 8.08
C ILE A 50 -14.57 10.74 8.21
N PRO A 51 -15.12 11.97 8.24
CA PRO A 51 -16.50 12.22 8.69
C PRO A 51 -17.57 11.74 7.72
N HIS A 52 -17.23 11.49 6.46
CA HIS A 52 -18.20 11.04 5.45
C HIS A 52 -18.11 9.53 5.26
N PRO A 53 -19.06 8.77 5.84
CA PRO A 53 -19.08 7.31 5.68
C PRO A 53 -19.27 6.96 4.20
N ASN A 54 -18.51 5.95 3.79
CA ASN A 54 -18.52 5.45 2.44
C ASN A 54 -18.81 3.95 2.49
N ARG A 55 -19.53 3.42 1.52
CA ARG A 55 -19.81 1.99 1.49
C ARG A 55 -18.52 1.19 1.28
N ILE A 56 -18.43 0.05 1.93
CA ILE A 56 -17.33 -0.88 1.82
C ILE A 56 -17.85 -2.10 1.05
N ASP A 57 -17.37 -2.23 -0.20
CA ASP A 57 -17.73 -3.37 -1.04
C ASP A 57 -16.76 -4.53 -0.77
N LEU A 58 -17.28 -5.76 -0.70
CA LEU A 58 -16.47 -6.96 -0.51
C LEU A 58 -16.04 -7.54 -1.86
N GLN A 59 -14.76 -7.86 -1.98
CA GLN A 59 -14.19 -8.49 -3.17
C GLN A 59 -14.41 -10.00 -3.18
N GLN A 60 -14.38 -10.61 -4.36
CA GLN A 60 -14.49 -12.06 -4.50
C GLN A 60 -13.15 -12.76 -4.66
N SER A 61 -12.14 -12.10 -5.24
CA SER A 61 -10.83 -12.70 -5.50
C SER A 61 -9.68 -11.68 -5.40
N MET A 62 -8.76 -11.64 -6.36
CA MET A 62 -7.53 -10.80 -6.34
C MET A 62 -7.78 -9.32 -6.72
N GLU A 63 -8.91 -8.76 -6.36
CA GLU A 63 -9.43 -7.47 -6.84
C GLU A 63 -9.15 -6.30 -5.89
N CYS A 64 -8.42 -6.51 -4.80
CA CYS A 64 -8.22 -5.54 -3.73
C CYS A 64 -7.79 -4.15 -4.21
N SER A 65 -6.94 -4.08 -5.22
CA SER A 65 -6.48 -2.80 -5.79
C SER A 65 -7.62 -1.97 -6.40
N ALA A 66 -8.56 -2.64 -7.08
CA ALA A 66 -9.70 -1.97 -7.69
C ALA A 66 -10.75 -1.55 -6.66
N TYR A 67 -10.99 -2.39 -5.65
CA TYR A 67 -11.92 -2.08 -4.55
C TYR A 67 -11.39 -0.94 -3.68
N ALA A 68 -10.08 -0.92 -3.40
CA ALA A 68 -9.45 0.22 -2.73
C ALA A 68 -9.55 1.51 -3.55
N CYS A 69 -9.33 1.45 -4.88
CA CYS A 69 -9.53 2.59 -5.77
C CYS A 69 -10.99 3.05 -5.81
N ALA A 70 -11.95 2.11 -5.89
CA ALA A 70 -13.38 2.44 -5.91
C ALA A 70 -13.80 3.17 -4.63
N PHE A 71 -13.34 2.70 -3.47
CA PHE A 71 -13.57 3.37 -2.19
C PHE A 71 -13.06 4.81 -2.23
N VAL A 72 -11.83 5.04 -2.66
CA VAL A 72 -11.23 6.37 -2.73
C VAL A 72 -11.95 7.25 -3.75
N LEU A 73 -12.30 6.74 -4.94
CA LEU A 73 -13.05 7.50 -5.94
C LEU A 73 -14.40 7.99 -5.40
N ARG A 74 -15.15 7.12 -4.69
CA ARG A 74 -16.41 7.52 -4.06
C ARG A 74 -16.21 8.56 -2.95
N HIS A 75 -15.11 8.47 -2.20
CA HIS A 75 -14.74 9.50 -1.22
C HIS A 75 -14.59 10.88 -1.88
N TYR A 76 -14.07 10.94 -3.11
CA TYR A 76 -13.98 12.16 -3.91
C TYR A 76 -15.24 12.44 -4.76
N GLY A 77 -16.39 11.88 -4.39
CA GLY A 77 -17.68 12.18 -5.02
C GLY A 77 -17.89 11.55 -6.40
N ARG A 78 -17.11 10.51 -6.77
CA ARG A 78 -17.22 9.83 -8.06
C ARG A 78 -17.84 8.46 -7.89
N GLU A 79 -18.90 8.16 -8.63
CA GLU A 79 -19.46 6.82 -8.65
C GLU A 79 -18.43 5.81 -9.18
N ALA A 80 -18.18 4.76 -8.42
CA ALA A 80 -17.22 3.73 -8.77
C ALA A 80 -17.58 2.37 -8.17
N SER A 81 -17.41 1.33 -9.00
CA SER A 81 -17.54 -0.07 -8.62
C SER A 81 -16.19 -0.78 -8.70
N GLY A 82 -15.80 -1.51 -7.66
CA GLY A 82 -14.56 -2.27 -7.64
C GLY A 82 -14.50 -3.29 -8.78
N GLN A 83 -15.60 -3.99 -9.05
CA GLN A 83 -15.68 -4.96 -10.14
C GLN A 83 -15.50 -4.32 -11.52
N ALA A 84 -16.14 -3.17 -11.79
CA ALA A 84 -15.99 -2.48 -13.06
C ALA A 84 -14.56 -1.96 -13.24
N LEU A 85 -14.00 -1.31 -12.22
CA LEU A 85 -12.61 -0.84 -12.25
C LEU A 85 -11.60 -1.97 -12.42
N TYR A 86 -11.87 -3.15 -11.84
CA TYR A 86 -10.95 -4.28 -12.00
C TYR A 86 -10.88 -4.78 -13.44
N ARG A 87 -11.95 -4.72 -14.22
CA ARG A 87 -11.92 -5.08 -15.65
C ARG A 87 -10.92 -4.20 -16.42
N GLU A 88 -10.85 -2.93 -16.09
CA GLU A 88 -10.01 -1.92 -16.74
C GLU A 88 -8.66 -1.70 -16.06
N MET A 89 -8.39 -2.42 -14.94
CA MET A 89 -7.19 -2.24 -14.13
C MET A 89 -5.92 -2.47 -14.94
N PRO A 90 -5.04 -1.47 -15.08
CA PRO A 90 -3.77 -1.63 -15.78
C PRO A 90 -2.76 -2.42 -14.95
N CYS A 91 -1.75 -2.96 -15.61
CA CYS A 91 -0.65 -3.68 -14.97
C CYS A 91 -1.09 -4.92 -14.16
N LYS A 92 -2.17 -5.58 -14.57
CA LYS A 92 -2.55 -6.88 -14.01
C LYS A 92 -1.52 -7.96 -14.37
N ARG A 93 -1.24 -8.81 -13.40
CA ARG A 93 -0.43 -10.01 -13.57
C ARG A 93 -1.31 -11.18 -14.01
N ARG A 94 -0.69 -12.27 -14.48
CA ARG A 94 -1.42 -13.50 -14.87
C ARG A 94 -2.27 -14.09 -13.76
N ASN A 95 -1.86 -13.93 -12.50
CA ASN A 95 -2.61 -14.41 -11.34
C ASN A 95 -3.68 -13.42 -10.84
N GLY A 96 -3.98 -12.37 -11.58
CA GLY A 96 -4.99 -11.37 -11.23
C GLY A 96 -4.50 -10.25 -10.30
N SER A 97 -3.38 -10.41 -9.60
CA SER A 97 -2.85 -9.33 -8.75
C SER A 97 -2.36 -8.13 -9.58
N VAL A 98 -2.31 -6.96 -8.97
CA VAL A 98 -1.96 -5.70 -9.64
C VAL A 98 -0.72 -5.10 -9.00
N TYR A 99 0.21 -4.62 -9.82
CA TYR A 99 1.35 -3.85 -9.30
C TYR A 99 0.91 -2.46 -8.81
N PRO A 100 1.57 -1.86 -7.81
CA PRO A 100 1.30 -0.50 -7.34
C PRO A 100 1.23 0.55 -8.46
N ARG A 101 2.07 0.41 -9.49
CA ARG A 101 2.00 1.26 -10.69
C ARG A 101 0.61 1.23 -11.37
N GLY A 102 -0.11 0.09 -11.29
CA GLY A 102 -1.46 -0.02 -11.82
C GLY A 102 -2.47 0.84 -11.05
N VAL A 103 -2.40 0.83 -9.73
CA VAL A 103 -3.20 1.69 -8.85
C VAL A 103 -2.98 3.17 -9.21
N LYS A 104 -1.71 3.60 -9.29
CA LYS A 104 -1.37 4.98 -9.67
C LYS A 104 -1.95 5.36 -11.04
N LYS A 105 -1.78 4.50 -12.04
CA LYS A 105 -2.30 4.75 -13.40
C LYS A 105 -3.83 4.83 -13.45
N LEU A 106 -4.52 3.94 -12.72
CA LEU A 106 -5.97 3.97 -12.66
C LEU A 106 -6.48 5.27 -12.05
N LEU A 107 -5.97 5.64 -10.88
CA LEU A 107 -6.36 6.88 -10.19
C LEU A 107 -6.08 8.13 -11.04
N ALA A 108 -4.93 8.17 -11.73
CA ALA A 108 -4.62 9.26 -12.66
C ALA A 108 -5.60 9.36 -13.83
N ARG A 109 -6.01 8.22 -14.44
CA ARG A 109 -7.04 8.19 -15.48
C ARG A 109 -8.40 8.71 -14.98
N GLN A 110 -8.64 8.55 -13.69
CA GLN A 110 -9.82 9.04 -12.99
C GLN A 110 -9.63 10.47 -12.44
N GLY A 111 -8.60 11.22 -12.87
CA GLY A 111 -8.36 12.61 -12.49
C GLY A 111 -8.00 12.81 -11.01
N LEU A 112 -7.40 11.82 -10.38
CA LEU A 112 -6.82 11.93 -9.04
C LEU A 112 -5.29 11.87 -9.12
N ASN A 113 -4.63 12.71 -8.34
CA ASN A 113 -3.18 12.60 -8.16
C ASN A 113 -2.86 11.56 -7.09
N ALA A 114 -2.06 10.55 -7.44
CA ALA A 114 -1.63 9.50 -6.53
C ALA A 114 -0.10 9.44 -6.47
N VAL A 115 0.45 9.73 -5.30
CA VAL A 115 1.89 9.67 -5.02
C VAL A 115 2.18 8.42 -4.21
N TYR A 116 3.05 7.54 -4.74
CA TYR A 116 3.44 6.31 -4.03
C TYR A 116 4.57 6.63 -3.06
N CYS A 117 4.31 6.51 -1.78
CA CYS A 117 5.18 6.94 -0.70
C CYS A 117 5.73 5.76 0.11
N THR A 118 6.90 5.94 0.70
CA THR A 118 7.34 5.21 1.89
C THR A 118 7.37 6.18 3.06
N GLY A 119 6.94 5.75 4.26
CA GLY A 119 6.85 6.67 5.38
C GLY A 119 6.71 6.00 6.74
N ASN A 120 6.24 6.77 7.70
CA ASN A 120 5.97 6.33 9.06
C ASN A 120 4.48 6.43 9.39
N LEU A 121 4.08 5.88 10.54
CA LEU A 121 2.70 5.90 11.00
C LEU A 121 2.15 7.34 11.16
N ASN A 122 3.03 8.28 11.55
CA ASN A 122 2.65 9.68 11.68
C ASN A 122 2.26 10.30 10.32
N ALA A 123 2.93 9.90 9.24
CA ALA A 123 2.57 10.35 7.90
C ALA A 123 1.19 9.85 7.48
N LEU A 124 0.85 8.58 7.77
CA LEU A 124 -0.51 8.07 7.55
C LEU A 124 -1.55 8.84 8.35
N LYS A 125 -1.31 9.01 9.65
CA LYS A 125 -2.23 9.73 10.55
C LYS A 125 -2.47 11.18 10.06
N ARG A 126 -1.43 11.83 9.58
CA ARG A 126 -1.55 13.19 9.01
C ARG A 126 -2.40 13.22 7.74
N GLU A 127 -2.21 12.30 6.80
CA GLU A 127 -3.05 12.22 5.59
C GLU A 127 -4.52 11.98 5.95
N ILE A 128 -4.78 11.03 6.85
CA ILE A 128 -6.13 10.72 7.32
C ILE A 128 -6.77 11.95 7.99
N SER A 129 -6.04 12.64 8.86
CA SER A 129 -6.56 13.82 9.56
C SER A 129 -6.76 15.05 8.65
N SER A 130 -6.16 15.03 7.46
CA SER A 130 -6.45 16.00 6.39
C SER A 130 -7.69 15.61 5.56
N GLY A 131 -8.41 14.55 5.96
CA GLY A 131 -9.60 14.09 5.27
C GLY A 131 -9.34 13.16 4.07
N ASN A 132 -8.10 12.80 3.79
CA ASN A 132 -7.73 11.98 2.64
C ASN A 132 -7.52 10.51 3.07
N PRO A 133 -8.26 9.52 2.53
CA PRO A 133 -8.02 8.12 2.81
C PRO A 133 -6.81 7.59 2.01
N PRO A 134 -5.63 7.37 2.63
CA PRO A 134 -4.52 6.75 1.95
C PRO A 134 -4.81 5.28 1.67
N ILE A 135 -4.33 4.76 0.54
CA ILE A 135 -4.34 3.32 0.27
C ILE A 135 -2.99 2.76 0.72
N VAL A 136 -3.00 1.89 1.72
CA VAL A 136 -1.79 1.20 2.19
C VAL A 136 -1.59 -0.12 1.45
N PHE A 137 -0.32 -0.54 1.33
CA PHE A 137 0.06 -1.82 0.77
C PHE A 137 0.64 -2.67 1.90
N ILE A 138 -0.12 -3.68 2.33
CA ILE A 138 0.17 -4.49 3.52
C ILE A 138 0.20 -5.98 3.20
N ARG A 139 0.72 -6.79 4.12
CA ARG A 139 0.52 -8.24 4.11
C ARG A 139 -0.91 -8.56 4.52
N THR A 140 -1.52 -9.53 3.91
CA THR A 140 -2.85 -10.02 4.30
C THR A 140 -2.83 -10.60 5.71
N TYR A 141 -1.78 -11.41 5.99
CA TYR A 141 -1.53 -12.01 7.31
C TYR A 141 -0.06 -11.87 7.70
N PRO A 142 0.27 -11.82 8.99
CA PRO A 142 1.65 -11.87 9.46
C PRO A 142 2.36 -13.12 8.91
N GLY A 143 3.59 -12.95 8.40
CA GLY A 143 4.40 -14.05 7.86
C GLY A 143 3.97 -14.58 6.48
N LYS A 144 2.84 -14.17 5.93
CA LYS A 144 2.44 -14.53 4.56
C LYS A 144 2.94 -13.49 3.55
N ASN A 145 3.27 -13.95 2.35
CA ASN A 145 3.73 -13.08 1.26
C ASN A 145 2.58 -12.61 0.33
N TRP A 146 1.35 -12.70 0.80
CA TRP A 146 0.20 -12.18 0.10
C TRP A 146 0.00 -10.72 0.46
N LEU A 147 0.10 -9.87 -0.55
CA LEU A 147 0.05 -8.42 -0.40
C LEU A 147 -1.33 -7.91 -0.80
N HIS A 148 -1.78 -6.88 -0.11
CA HIS A 148 -3.14 -6.38 -0.16
C HIS A 148 -3.17 -4.86 -0.14
N PHE A 149 -4.04 -4.27 -0.95
CA PHE A 149 -4.33 -2.84 -0.93
C PHE A 149 -5.59 -2.59 -0.12
N VAL A 150 -5.50 -1.70 0.85
CA VAL A 150 -6.65 -1.34 1.68
C VAL A 150 -6.61 0.15 2.04
N PRO A 151 -7.74 0.88 1.96
CA PRO A 151 -7.82 2.27 2.44
C PRO A 151 -7.80 2.33 3.97
N VAL A 152 -7.10 3.32 4.51
CA VAL A 152 -7.16 3.65 5.94
C VAL A 152 -8.01 4.90 6.10
N VAL A 153 -9.04 4.82 6.95
CA VAL A 153 -10.07 5.85 7.06
C VAL A 153 -10.10 6.53 8.42
N GLY A 154 -9.34 6.02 9.38
CA GLY A 154 -9.31 6.59 10.72
C GLY A 154 -8.24 5.97 11.60
N TYR A 155 -8.12 6.53 12.81
CA TYR A 155 -7.23 6.02 13.84
C TYR A 155 -7.63 6.56 15.21
N ASP A 156 -7.19 5.84 16.23
CA ASP A 156 -7.09 6.32 17.61
C ASP A 156 -5.64 6.22 18.12
N GLU A 157 -5.42 6.37 19.41
CA GLU A 157 -4.08 6.25 20.00
C GLU A 157 -3.45 4.87 19.80
N LYS A 158 -4.28 3.81 19.78
CA LYS A 158 -3.84 2.41 19.78
C LYS A 158 -4.07 1.68 18.46
N HIS A 159 -4.98 2.16 17.61
CA HIS A 159 -5.46 1.42 16.44
C HIS A 159 -5.51 2.28 15.17
N LEU A 160 -5.53 1.58 14.03
CA LEU A 160 -5.95 2.08 12.73
C LEU A 160 -7.29 1.44 12.32
N PHE A 161 -8.10 2.20 11.58
CA PHE A 161 -9.42 1.81 11.07
C PHE A 161 -9.34 1.71 9.55
N LEU A 162 -9.70 0.55 9.01
CA LEU A 162 -9.54 0.22 7.59
C LEU A 162 -10.90 -0.06 6.96
N ALA A 163 -11.04 0.34 5.71
CA ALA A 163 -12.13 -0.07 4.83
C ALA A 163 -11.72 -1.35 4.08
N GLU A 164 -11.96 -2.50 4.72
CA GLU A 164 -11.47 -3.79 4.29
C GLU A 164 -12.41 -4.45 3.27
N SER A 165 -11.86 -4.83 2.12
CA SER A 165 -12.63 -5.52 1.07
C SER A 165 -12.59 -7.06 1.17
N LEU A 166 -11.72 -7.64 2.00
CA LEU A 166 -11.68 -9.07 2.27
C LEU A 166 -12.60 -9.39 3.47
N ALA A 167 -13.66 -10.17 3.23
CA ALA A 167 -14.64 -10.52 4.26
C ALA A 167 -13.99 -11.21 5.48
N ASP A 168 -13.02 -12.10 5.23
CA ASP A 168 -12.32 -12.85 6.28
C ASP A 168 -11.43 -11.99 7.20
N LEU A 169 -11.13 -10.75 6.79
CA LEU A 169 -10.31 -9.81 7.55
C LEU A 169 -11.15 -8.72 8.26
N ALA A 170 -12.42 -8.61 7.91
CA ALA A 170 -13.35 -7.72 8.64
C ALA A 170 -13.56 -8.26 10.07
N ASN A 171 -13.43 -7.40 11.06
CA ASN A 171 -13.53 -7.78 12.48
C ASN A 171 -14.43 -6.86 13.32
N CYS A 172 -15.14 -5.93 12.66
CA CYS A 172 -16.13 -5.07 13.26
C CYS A 172 -17.12 -4.57 12.18
N SER A 173 -18.20 -3.93 12.62
CA SER A 173 -19.24 -3.36 11.72
C SER A 173 -19.55 -1.95 12.19
N GLU A 174 -18.58 -1.06 12.01
CA GLU A 174 -18.70 0.33 12.42
C GLU A 174 -19.10 1.23 11.25
N ASN A 175 -19.69 2.36 11.56
CA ASN A 175 -20.01 3.34 10.53
C ASN A 175 -18.73 3.95 9.95
N GLY A 176 -18.36 3.54 8.72
CA GLY A 176 -17.22 4.05 7.98
C GLY A 176 -15.99 3.13 7.94
N TYR A 177 -15.93 2.08 8.78
CA TYR A 177 -14.87 1.07 8.71
C TYR A 177 -15.38 -0.31 9.20
N ASN A 178 -14.72 -1.38 8.76
CA ASN A 178 -15.07 -2.74 9.12
C ASN A 178 -13.87 -3.58 9.59
N ARG A 179 -12.70 -2.95 9.72
CA ARG A 179 -11.51 -3.59 10.28
C ARG A 179 -10.76 -2.63 11.19
N LYS A 180 -10.52 -3.08 12.43
CA LYS A 180 -9.75 -2.38 13.45
C LYS A 180 -8.48 -3.17 13.73
N VAL A 181 -7.31 -2.53 13.61
CA VAL A 181 -6.00 -3.17 13.76
C VAL A 181 -5.14 -2.38 14.73
N SER A 182 -4.51 -3.05 15.71
CA SER A 182 -3.60 -2.38 16.63
C SER A 182 -2.41 -1.76 15.87
N ASN A 183 -1.88 -0.63 16.36
CA ASN A 183 -0.70 0.00 15.75
C ASN A 183 0.48 -0.98 15.63
N LYS A 184 0.68 -1.84 16.64
CA LYS A 184 1.73 -2.88 16.67
C LYS A 184 1.55 -3.92 15.56
N ASP A 185 0.33 -4.43 15.40
CA ASP A 185 0.06 -5.47 14.39
C ASP A 185 -0.01 -4.87 12.99
N PHE A 186 -0.57 -3.68 12.85
CA PHE A 186 -0.53 -2.95 11.60
C PHE A 186 0.92 -2.74 11.12
N PHE A 187 1.82 -2.35 11.99
CA PHE A 187 3.23 -2.13 11.65
C PHE A 187 3.92 -3.40 11.14
N LYS A 188 3.58 -4.58 11.71
CA LYS A 188 4.05 -5.88 11.20
C LYS A 188 3.49 -6.18 9.80
N LEU A 189 2.19 -5.97 9.58
CA LEU A 189 1.54 -6.16 8.28
C LEU A 189 2.10 -5.19 7.23
N TRP A 190 2.39 -3.96 7.61
CA TRP A 190 2.88 -2.91 6.72
C TRP A 190 4.37 -3.07 6.34
N ASN A 191 5.10 -3.92 7.02
CA ASN A 191 6.43 -4.31 6.61
C ASN A 191 6.38 -5.33 5.45
N THR A 192 6.23 -4.83 4.23
CA THR A 192 6.13 -5.64 3.01
C THR A 192 7.47 -5.94 2.35
N SER A 193 8.58 -5.46 2.93
CA SER A 193 9.93 -5.73 2.43
C SER A 193 10.21 -7.24 2.34
N MET A 194 10.81 -7.66 1.25
CA MET A 194 11.29 -9.02 1.01
C MET A 194 12.49 -8.98 0.06
N LEU A 195 13.25 -10.07 -0.06
CA LEU A 195 14.49 -10.12 -0.85
C LEU A 195 14.33 -9.57 -2.28
N LYS A 196 13.24 -9.91 -2.95
CA LYS A 196 12.95 -9.42 -4.32
C LYS A 196 12.45 -7.97 -4.40
N MET A 197 12.13 -7.33 -3.28
CA MET A 197 11.69 -5.93 -3.22
C MET A 197 12.07 -5.28 -1.87
N PRO A 198 13.38 -5.12 -1.60
CA PRO A 198 13.90 -4.73 -0.29
C PRO A 198 13.51 -3.30 0.12
N LEU A 199 13.31 -2.40 -0.83
CA LEU A 199 13.01 -1.00 -0.58
C LEU A 199 11.53 -0.73 -0.29
N TYR A 200 10.63 -1.68 -0.63
CA TYR A 200 9.17 -1.48 -0.57
C TYR A 200 8.61 -1.92 0.79
N ARG A 201 8.90 -1.14 1.83
CA ARG A 201 8.34 -1.28 3.18
C ARG A 201 7.62 -0.01 3.60
N HIS A 202 6.60 -0.13 4.42
CA HIS A 202 5.79 0.98 4.92
C HIS A 202 5.28 1.89 3.79
N THR A 203 4.77 1.27 2.72
CA THR A 203 4.35 1.99 1.52
C THR A 203 2.86 2.26 1.50
N PHE A 204 2.49 3.41 0.94
CA PHE A 204 1.12 3.85 0.79
C PHE A 204 0.97 4.84 -0.37
N PHE A 205 -0.23 4.97 -0.88
CA PHE A 205 -0.60 6.03 -1.79
C PHE A 205 -1.18 7.20 -1.02
N ARG A 206 -0.56 8.36 -1.17
CA ARG A 206 -1.13 9.65 -0.85
C ARG A 206 -1.95 10.12 -2.03
N ILE A 207 -3.22 10.45 -1.82
CA ILE A 207 -4.16 10.72 -2.91
C ILE A 207 -4.81 12.09 -2.66
N SER A 208 -4.92 12.88 -3.72
CA SER A 208 -5.59 14.19 -3.71
C SER A 208 -6.37 14.39 -4.99
N ALA A 209 -7.36 15.25 -4.95
CA ALA A 209 -7.93 15.84 -6.17
C ALA A 209 -6.85 16.63 -6.94
N VAL A 210 -6.98 16.70 -8.25
CA VAL A 210 -6.12 17.51 -9.13
C VAL A 210 -6.67 18.95 -9.15
#